data_895ad770639ad49be9c71b252133175f
#
_entry.id   895ad770639ad49be9c71b252133175f
#
_cell.length_a   1.000
_cell.length_b   1.000
_cell.length_c   1.000
_cell.angle_alpha   90.00
_cell.angle_beta   90.00
_cell.angle_gamma   90.00
#
_symmetry.space_group_name_H-M   'P 1'
#
loop_
_entity.id
_entity.type
_entity.pdbx_description
1 polymer ?
#
loop_
_entity_poly.entity_id
_entity_poly.type
_entity_poly.pdbx_seq_one_letter_code
_entity_poly.pdbx_strand_id
1 'polypeptide(L)'
;MVTPAQNHRLRRVAVLSVHTSPLAQPGTGDAGGMNVYVLQSAVQLARRGIEVEIFTRATSSADAPVVEAAPGVLVRNVVAGPFEGLDKHDLPTQLCAFTAGVLREEAHHEPGYYDLIHSHYWLSGQVGWLARDRWGVPQVHTAHTLAAVKNASLAEGDTPEPAARQIGEQQVVAEADRLITNTSDEATQLVDIYGAARGRIDVVAPGADLSRYRPGDRGAARAELGLDPRELIVTFVGRIQPLKAPDVLLRAAAVLHEREPDLPLRVLVVGGPSGTGLDRPDSLIELAAALGISARVTFLPPQPPDRLVQVYRASDVVAVPSYSESFGLVAIEAQASGTPVVAADVGGLGVAVRGGDTGLLVAGHDTGDWADALRTLLVDPDRRAAMARRAPVHAADFSWEHTADGLLDSYHRAVAGYRRSPDLAARRGRGMWKMRRLGGVRA
;
A
#
# COMPACT_ATOMS: atom_id res chain seq x y z
N MET A 1 -27.30 4.38 -40.34
CA MET A 1 -27.38 3.28 -39.41
C MET A 1 -26.21 3.40 -38.43
N VAL A 2 -26.47 3.85 -37.22
CA VAL A 2 -25.46 3.93 -36.14
C VAL A 2 -25.30 2.50 -35.63
N THR A 3 -24.12 1.93 -35.86
CA THR A 3 -23.75 0.61 -35.28
C THR A 3 -23.88 0.69 -33.75
N PRO A 4 -24.55 -0.27 -33.09
CA PRO A 4 -24.65 -0.26 -31.65
C PRO A 4 -23.23 -0.27 -31.06
N ALA A 5 -22.97 0.60 -30.08
CA ALA A 5 -21.74 0.62 -29.31
C ALA A 5 -21.50 -0.81 -28.79
N GLN A 6 -20.52 -1.51 -29.35
CA GLN A 6 -20.06 -2.77 -28.77
C GLN A 6 -19.69 -2.47 -27.32
N ASN A 7 -20.41 -3.08 -26.41
CA ASN A 7 -20.09 -3.09 -24.99
C ASN A 7 -18.73 -3.81 -24.85
N HIS A 8 -17.65 -3.06 -25.00
CA HIS A 8 -16.30 -3.61 -24.85
C HIS A 8 -16.12 -3.97 -23.38
N ARG A 9 -16.28 -5.25 -23.11
CA ARG A 9 -16.00 -5.84 -21.82
C ARG A 9 -14.50 -5.64 -21.53
N LEU A 10 -14.17 -5.07 -20.37
CA LEU A 10 -12.81 -5.01 -19.88
C LEU A 10 -12.28 -6.45 -19.72
N ARG A 11 -11.15 -6.76 -20.35
CA ARG A 11 -10.60 -8.13 -20.37
C ARG A 11 -9.19 -8.20 -19.81
N ARG A 12 -8.36 -7.20 -20.11
CA ARG A 12 -6.94 -7.19 -19.74
C ARG A 12 -6.51 -5.84 -19.21
N VAL A 13 -5.83 -5.87 -18.06
CA VAL A 13 -5.28 -4.69 -17.41
C VAL A 13 -3.77 -4.85 -17.28
N ALA A 14 -3.02 -3.86 -17.77
CA ALA A 14 -1.59 -3.71 -17.48
C ALA A 14 -1.43 -2.95 -16.16
N VAL A 15 -0.86 -3.57 -15.16
CA VAL A 15 -0.54 -2.96 -13.87
C VAL A 15 0.94 -2.61 -13.83
N LEU A 16 1.28 -1.39 -13.44
CA LEU A 16 2.68 -0.93 -13.36
C LEU A 16 3.08 -0.72 -11.90
N SER A 17 4.12 -1.42 -11.44
CA SER A 17 4.73 -1.33 -10.11
C SER A 17 6.25 -1.34 -10.22
N VAL A 18 6.84 -0.20 -10.62
CA VAL A 18 8.27 -0.09 -11.00
C VAL A 18 9.21 -0.36 -9.85
N HIS A 19 8.99 0.30 -8.69
CA HIS A 19 10.01 0.41 -7.64
C HIS A 19 10.07 -0.78 -6.68
N THR A 20 9.04 -1.62 -6.64
CA THR A 20 9.01 -2.80 -5.77
C THR A 20 8.14 -3.89 -6.38
N SER A 21 8.62 -5.13 -6.33
CA SER A 21 7.89 -6.28 -6.84
C SER A 21 6.71 -6.63 -5.95
N PRO A 22 5.50 -6.87 -6.50
CA PRO A 22 4.35 -7.32 -5.71
C PRO A 22 4.57 -8.68 -5.04
N LEU A 23 5.60 -9.43 -5.45
CA LEU A 23 5.98 -10.72 -4.87
C LEU A 23 6.96 -10.59 -3.71
N ALA A 24 7.52 -9.40 -3.47
CA ALA A 24 8.45 -9.18 -2.37
C ALA A 24 7.73 -9.30 -1.02
N GLN A 25 8.41 -9.89 -0.02
CA GLN A 25 7.88 -10.05 1.33
C GLN A 25 7.62 -8.69 1.96
N PRO A 26 6.37 -8.35 2.36
CA PRO A 26 6.08 -7.12 3.06
C PRO A 26 6.88 -7.00 4.37
N GLY A 27 7.36 -5.78 4.65
CA GLY A 27 8.21 -5.52 5.82
C GLY A 27 9.70 -5.68 5.55
N THR A 28 10.13 -5.99 4.32
CA THR A 28 11.53 -6.05 3.89
C THR A 28 11.83 -4.94 2.89
N GLY A 29 12.92 -4.22 3.07
CA GLY A 29 13.31 -3.12 2.20
C GLY A 29 12.15 -2.14 1.97
N ASP A 30 11.83 -1.83 0.72
CA ASP A 30 10.72 -0.95 0.35
C ASP A 30 9.35 -1.68 0.23
N ALA A 31 9.33 -3.00 0.36
CA ALA A 31 8.11 -3.77 0.26
C ALA A 31 7.19 -3.56 1.48
N GLY A 32 5.94 -3.23 1.24
CA GLY A 32 4.97 -2.89 2.28
C GLY A 32 3.53 -3.00 1.81
N GLY A 33 2.66 -2.14 2.35
CA GLY A 33 1.22 -2.15 2.05
C GLY A 33 0.89 -2.03 0.55
N MET A 34 1.69 -1.29 -0.23
CA MET A 34 1.49 -1.18 -1.66
C MET A 34 1.65 -2.53 -2.39
N ASN A 35 2.65 -3.34 -2.00
CA ASN A 35 2.84 -4.67 -2.60
C ASN A 35 1.64 -5.58 -2.37
N VAL A 36 1.11 -5.55 -1.13
CA VAL A 36 -0.11 -6.26 -0.75
C VAL A 36 -1.30 -5.75 -1.58
N TYR A 37 -1.46 -4.43 -1.69
CA TYR A 37 -2.53 -3.81 -2.48
C TYR A 37 -2.48 -4.25 -3.94
N VAL A 38 -1.32 -4.14 -4.59
CA VAL A 38 -1.14 -4.49 -6.01
C VAL A 38 -1.47 -5.96 -6.26
N LEU A 39 -0.93 -6.87 -5.44
CA LEU A 39 -1.15 -8.29 -5.63
C LEU A 39 -2.61 -8.69 -5.33
N GLN A 40 -3.16 -8.25 -4.21
CA GLN A 40 -4.50 -8.65 -3.79
C GLN A 40 -5.59 -8.08 -4.71
N SER A 41 -5.45 -6.82 -5.13
CA SER A 41 -6.38 -6.26 -6.11
C SER A 41 -6.31 -6.99 -7.45
N ALA A 42 -5.11 -7.35 -7.93
CA ALA A 42 -4.94 -8.14 -9.16
C ALA A 42 -5.60 -9.51 -9.06
N VAL A 43 -5.42 -10.21 -7.94
CA VAL A 43 -6.08 -11.52 -7.70
C VAL A 43 -7.60 -11.40 -7.71
N GLN A 44 -8.14 -10.37 -7.08
CA GLN A 44 -9.58 -10.15 -7.06
C GLN A 44 -10.16 -9.75 -8.43
N LEU A 45 -9.41 -8.98 -9.22
CA LEU A 45 -9.79 -8.69 -10.61
C LEU A 45 -9.77 -9.95 -11.49
N ALA A 46 -8.75 -10.80 -11.31
CA ALA A 46 -8.67 -12.08 -12.02
C ALA A 46 -9.85 -13.03 -11.70
N ARG A 47 -10.26 -13.09 -10.43
CA ARG A 47 -11.47 -13.83 -10.01
C ARG A 47 -12.75 -13.33 -10.68
N ARG A 48 -12.76 -12.08 -11.15
CA ARG A 48 -13.87 -11.46 -11.91
C ARG A 48 -13.72 -11.63 -13.43
N GLY A 49 -12.74 -12.41 -13.87
CA GLY A 49 -12.49 -12.74 -15.28
C GLY A 49 -11.72 -11.67 -16.05
N ILE A 50 -10.91 -10.86 -15.35
CA ILE A 50 -9.98 -9.88 -15.93
C ILE A 50 -8.58 -10.42 -15.82
N GLU A 51 -7.91 -10.62 -16.96
CA GLU A 51 -6.49 -10.97 -16.98
C GLU A 51 -5.66 -9.77 -16.54
N VAL A 52 -4.77 -9.96 -15.58
CA VAL A 52 -3.90 -8.90 -15.05
C VAL A 52 -2.44 -9.25 -15.29
N GLU A 53 -1.71 -8.35 -15.92
CA GLU A 53 -0.27 -8.46 -16.07
C GLU A 53 0.41 -7.30 -15.34
N ILE A 54 1.23 -7.64 -14.32
CA ILE A 54 1.92 -6.70 -13.47
C ILE A 54 3.36 -6.58 -13.94
N PHE A 55 3.74 -5.39 -14.39
CA PHE A 55 5.11 -5.06 -14.78
C PHE A 55 5.86 -4.49 -13.59
N THR A 56 6.96 -5.11 -13.23
CA THR A 56 7.86 -4.64 -12.16
C THR A 56 9.31 -4.72 -12.63
N ARG A 57 10.21 -3.96 -12.00
CA ARG A 57 11.63 -4.03 -12.32
C ARG A 57 12.25 -5.31 -11.77
N ALA A 58 13.01 -6.02 -12.60
CA ALA A 58 13.85 -7.12 -12.14
C ALA A 58 14.93 -6.58 -11.18
N THR A 59 15.06 -7.21 -10.02
CA THR A 59 16.00 -6.81 -8.95
C THR A 59 17.10 -7.84 -8.72
N SER A 60 16.99 -9.00 -9.35
CA SER A 60 17.98 -10.07 -9.33
C SER A 60 18.09 -10.70 -10.72
N SER A 61 19.29 -11.13 -11.08
CA SER A 61 19.51 -11.94 -12.29
C SER A 61 18.85 -13.32 -12.21
N ALA A 62 18.46 -13.75 -11.01
CA ALA A 62 17.71 -14.98 -10.77
C ALA A 62 16.20 -14.82 -10.91
N ASP A 63 15.69 -13.58 -11.03
CA ASP A 63 14.27 -13.33 -11.22
C ASP A 63 13.79 -13.94 -12.54
N ALA A 64 12.81 -14.85 -12.48
CA ALA A 64 12.20 -15.38 -13.69
C ALA A 64 11.56 -14.25 -14.49
N PRO A 65 11.70 -14.21 -15.83
CA PRO A 65 11.13 -13.14 -16.65
C PRO A 65 9.63 -12.95 -16.44
N VAL A 66 8.90 -14.03 -16.22
CA VAL A 66 7.45 -14.05 -15.93
C VAL A 66 7.16 -15.05 -14.84
N VAL A 67 6.33 -14.67 -13.89
CA VAL A 67 5.83 -15.52 -12.80
C VAL A 67 4.31 -15.46 -12.80
N GLU A 68 3.63 -16.60 -12.81
CA GLU A 68 2.20 -16.68 -12.54
C GLU A 68 1.99 -16.62 -11.02
N ALA A 69 1.56 -15.45 -10.51
CA ALA A 69 1.34 -15.23 -9.09
C ALA A 69 0.03 -15.85 -8.58
N ALA A 70 -0.95 -15.93 -9.46
CA ALA A 70 -2.25 -16.59 -9.25
C ALA A 70 -2.90 -16.84 -10.62
N PRO A 71 -3.91 -17.71 -10.72
CA PRO A 71 -4.63 -17.92 -11.99
C PRO A 71 -5.13 -16.59 -12.59
N GLY A 72 -4.65 -16.25 -13.78
CA GLY A 72 -4.97 -15.01 -14.48
C GLY A 72 -4.20 -13.75 -14.00
N VAL A 73 -3.16 -13.91 -13.15
CA VAL A 73 -2.28 -12.85 -12.69
C VAL A 73 -0.83 -13.19 -13.03
N LEU A 74 -0.26 -12.48 -13.99
CA LEU A 74 1.15 -12.59 -14.36
C LEU A 74 1.95 -11.44 -13.76
N VAL A 75 3.15 -11.73 -13.27
CA VAL A 75 4.15 -10.73 -12.86
C VAL A 75 5.32 -10.84 -13.82
N ARG A 76 5.58 -9.75 -14.54
CA ARG A 76 6.66 -9.65 -15.50
C ARG A 76 7.80 -8.81 -14.95
N ASN A 77 8.96 -9.42 -14.82
CA ASN A 77 10.19 -8.79 -14.35
C ASN A 77 10.92 -8.13 -15.53
N VAL A 78 10.83 -6.80 -15.62
CA VAL A 78 11.43 -6.00 -16.68
C VAL A 78 12.86 -5.62 -16.29
N VAL A 79 13.82 -5.95 -17.13
CA VAL A 79 15.23 -5.55 -16.93
C VAL A 79 15.39 -4.07 -17.25
N ALA A 80 15.75 -3.29 -16.24
CA ALA A 80 15.97 -1.84 -16.35
C ALA A 80 17.06 -1.42 -15.35
N GLY A 81 18.25 -1.16 -15.85
CA GLY A 81 19.45 -0.86 -15.06
C GLY A 81 20.05 -2.10 -14.36
N PRO A 82 20.92 -1.89 -13.39
CA PRO A 82 21.54 -2.98 -12.64
C PRO A 82 20.50 -3.76 -11.83
N PHE A 83 20.71 -5.05 -11.68
CA PHE A 83 19.82 -5.88 -10.88
C PHE A 83 19.88 -5.50 -9.40
N GLU A 84 21.09 -5.35 -8.87
CA GLU A 84 21.35 -5.13 -7.45
C GLU A 84 21.99 -3.77 -7.20
N GLY A 85 21.90 -3.27 -5.97
CA GLY A 85 22.61 -2.06 -5.53
C GLY A 85 22.06 -0.74 -6.09
N LEU A 86 20.91 -0.74 -6.79
CA LEU A 86 20.30 0.49 -7.26
C LEU A 86 19.52 1.14 -6.12
N ASP A 87 19.93 2.34 -5.73
CA ASP A 87 19.21 3.13 -4.74
C ASP A 87 17.85 3.59 -5.28
N LYS A 88 16.89 3.75 -4.38
CA LYS A 88 15.54 4.23 -4.72
C LYS A 88 15.56 5.59 -5.39
N HIS A 89 16.49 6.46 -5.00
CA HIS A 89 16.65 7.80 -5.56
C HIS A 89 17.21 7.78 -6.99
N ASP A 90 17.85 6.69 -7.40
CA ASP A 90 18.39 6.50 -8.75
C ASP A 90 17.40 5.83 -9.71
N LEU A 91 16.28 5.28 -9.19
CA LEU A 91 15.24 4.66 -10.02
C LEU A 91 14.68 5.55 -11.14
N PRO A 92 14.52 6.88 -10.96
CA PRO A 92 14.06 7.76 -12.04
C PRO A 92 14.94 7.68 -13.29
N THR A 93 16.23 7.43 -13.15
CA THR A 93 17.17 7.32 -14.27
C THR A 93 16.93 6.05 -15.12
N GLN A 94 16.23 5.05 -14.59
CA GLN A 94 15.94 3.79 -15.25
C GLN A 94 14.56 3.74 -15.93
N LEU A 95 13.74 4.80 -15.81
CA LEU A 95 12.38 4.79 -16.34
C LEU A 95 12.32 4.65 -17.87
N CYS A 96 13.29 5.20 -18.60
CA CYS A 96 13.35 5.02 -20.06
C CYS A 96 13.55 3.55 -20.44
N ALA A 97 14.49 2.86 -19.78
CA ALA A 97 14.75 1.45 -20.03
C ALA A 97 13.55 0.57 -19.64
N PHE A 98 12.93 0.88 -18.47
CA PHE A 98 11.73 0.18 -18.02
C PHE A 98 10.57 0.38 -18.99
N THR A 99 10.30 1.62 -19.41
CA THR A 99 9.24 1.95 -20.39
C THR A 99 9.48 1.20 -21.70
N ALA A 100 10.71 1.17 -22.20
CA ALA A 100 11.04 0.43 -23.43
C ALA A 100 10.75 -1.07 -23.28
N GLY A 101 11.02 -1.65 -22.09
CA GLY A 101 10.67 -3.03 -21.78
C GLY A 101 9.17 -3.28 -21.82
N VAL A 102 8.39 -2.44 -21.13
CA VAL A 102 6.91 -2.52 -21.09
C VAL A 102 6.31 -2.40 -22.50
N LEU A 103 6.78 -1.43 -23.31
CA LEU A 103 6.29 -1.24 -24.66
C LEU A 103 6.68 -2.38 -25.61
N ARG A 104 7.83 -3.01 -25.37
CA ARG A 104 8.29 -4.18 -26.15
C ARG A 104 7.41 -5.39 -25.92
N GLU A 105 6.98 -5.61 -24.68
CA GLU A 105 6.11 -6.75 -24.38
C GLU A 105 4.74 -6.61 -25.04
N GLU A 106 4.13 -5.44 -24.98
CA GLU A 106 2.84 -5.22 -25.70
C GLU A 106 2.99 -5.39 -27.22
N ALA A 107 4.13 -4.99 -27.77
CA ALA A 107 4.40 -5.11 -29.21
C ALA A 107 4.50 -6.57 -29.72
N HIS A 108 4.59 -7.56 -28.84
CA HIS A 108 4.48 -8.99 -29.17
C HIS A 108 3.02 -9.44 -29.38
N HIS A 109 2.06 -8.58 -29.08
CA HIS A 109 0.63 -8.86 -29.19
C HIS A 109 -0.04 -8.02 -30.29
N GLU A 110 -1.25 -8.42 -30.66
CA GLU A 110 -2.07 -7.60 -31.56
C GLU A 110 -2.42 -6.25 -30.93
N PRO A 111 -2.51 -5.16 -31.72
CA PRO A 111 -2.88 -3.84 -31.21
C PRO A 111 -4.17 -3.86 -30.40
N GLY A 112 -4.17 -3.22 -29.23
CA GLY A 112 -5.31 -3.23 -28.31
C GLY A 112 -5.37 -4.46 -27.41
N TYR A 113 -4.24 -5.07 -27.13
CA TYR A 113 -4.12 -6.19 -26.23
C TYR A 113 -4.57 -5.86 -24.80
N TYR A 114 -4.11 -4.72 -24.26
CA TYR A 114 -4.61 -4.19 -22.99
C TYR A 114 -5.77 -3.22 -23.22
N ASP A 115 -6.73 -3.24 -22.31
CA ASP A 115 -7.88 -2.33 -22.31
C ASP A 115 -7.64 -1.09 -21.45
N LEU A 116 -6.71 -1.17 -20.49
CA LEU A 116 -6.43 -0.15 -19.47
C LEU A 116 -5.06 -0.34 -18.83
N ILE A 117 -4.46 0.76 -18.38
CA ILE A 117 -3.26 0.78 -17.54
C ILE A 117 -3.66 1.22 -16.13
N HIS A 118 -3.23 0.49 -15.09
CA HIS A 118 -3.28 0.93 -13.71
C HIS A 118 -1.86 1.08 -13.14
N SER A 119 -1.46 2.29 -12.86
CA SER A 119 -0.12 2.61 -12.35
C SER A 119 -0.14 2.90 -10.86
N HIS A 120 0.85 2.34 -10.14
CA HIS A 120 1.01 2.47 -8.69
C HIS A 120 2.29 3.21 -8.37
N TYR A 121 2.17 4.31 -7.61
CA TYR A 121 3.27 5.21 -7.26
C TYR A 121 3.73 6.06 -8.46
N TRP A 122 4.30 7.24 -8.19
CA TRP A 122 4.60 8.26 -9.20
C TRP A 122 5.51 7.79 -10.34
N LEU A 123 6.54 6.95 -10.05
CA LEU A 123 7.42 6.40 -11.08
C LEU A 123 6.65 5.58 -12.11
N SER A 124 5.76 4.72 -11.62
CA SER A 124 4.88 3.92 -12.49
C SER A 124 3.88 4.80 -13.24
N GLY A 125 3.46 5.90 -12.60
CA GLY A 125 2.58 6.89 -13.24
C GLY A 125 3.20 7.52 -14.48
N GLN A 126 4.48 7.87 -14.44
CA GLN A 126 5.21 8.42 -15.59
C GLN A 126 5.36 7.40 -16.72
N VAL A 127 5.67 6.14 -16.40
CA VAL A 127 5.69 5.05 -17.38
C VAL A 127 4.30 4.83 -17.99
N GLY A 128 3.27 4.80 -17.13
CA GLY A 128 1.88 4.61 -17.55
C GLY A 128 1.40 5.67 -18.52
N TRP A 129 1.75 6.93 -18.30
CA TRP A 129 1.46 8.02 -19.24
C TRP A 129 2.03 7.77 -20.63
N LEU A 130 3.31 7.39 -20.71
CA LEU A 130 3.94 7.09 -22.02
C LEU A 130 3.32 5.87 -22.70
N ALA A 131 3.01 4.82 -21.94
CA ALA A 131 2.34 3.63 -22.44
C ALA A 131 0.89 3.93 -22.89
N ARG A 132 0.14 4.74 -22.13
CA ARG A 132 -1.20 5.24 -22.49
C ARG A 132 -1.22 5.87 -23.87
N ASP A 133 -0.28 6.79 -24.10
CA ASP A 133 -0.18 7.52 -25.36
C ASP A 133 0.20 6.58 -26.52
N ARG A 134 1.02 5.57 -26.27
CA ARG A 134 1.44 4.59 -27.27
C ARG A 134 0.35 3.58 -27.62
N TRP A 135 -0.33 3.04 -26.60
CA TRP A 135 -1.32 1.98 -26.77
C TRP A 135 -2.72 2.51 -27.08
N GLY A 136 -2.99 3.78 -26.79
CA GLY A 136 -4.30 4.41 -27.00
C GLY A 136 -5.36 3.87 -26.01
N VAL A 137 -4.99 3.59 -24.78
CA VAL A 137 -5.84 3.10 -23.68
C VAL A 137 -5.80 4.07 -22.49
N PRO A 138 -6.83 4.12 -21.62
CA PRO A 138 -6.83 5.00 -20.45
C PRO A 138 -5.83 4.57 -19.39
N GLN A 139 -5.37 5.54 -18.60
CA GLN A 139 -4.58 5.34 -17.40
C GLN A 139 -5.38 5.68 -16.15
N VAL A 140 -5.46 4.73 -15.24
CA VAL A 140 -5.86 4.92 -13.84
C VAL A 140 -4.59 4.96 -12.98
N HIS A 141 -4.55 5.81 -11.97
CA HIS A 141 -3.38 5.96 -11.11
C HIS A 141 -3.75 5.95 -9.63
N THR A 142 -3.00 5.18 -8.84
CA THR A 142 -3.03 5.19 -7.37
C THR A 142 -1.68 5.67 -6.85
N ALA A 143 -1.67 6.79 -6.12
CA ALA A 143 -0.42 7.41 -5.63
C ALA A 143 0.21 6.61 -4.48
N HIS A 144 -0.57 5.99 -3.62
CA HIS A 144 -0.22 5.31 -2.36
C HIS A 144 0.38 6.22 -1.29
N THR A 145 1.21 7.17 -1.67
CA THR A 145 1.77 8.22 -0.81
C THR A 145 2.03 9.46 -1.65
N LEU A 146 1.90 10.63 -1.04
CA LEU A 146 2.13 11.92 -1.68
C LEU A 146 3.30 12.64 -1.01
N ALA A 147 4.28 13.11 -1.79
CA ALA A 147 5.48 13.76 -1.28
C ALA A 147 5.17 15.00 -0.44
N ALA A 148 4.27 15.87 -0.91
CA ALA A 148 3.92 17.08 -0.19
C ALA A 148 3.26 16.77 1.17
N VAL A 149 2.39 15.74 1.23
CA VAL A 149 1.75 15.29 2.48
C VAL A 149 2.78 14.71 3.44
N LYS A 150 3.67 13.85 2.94
CA LYS A 150 4.76 13.28 3.75
C LYS A 150 5.68 14.36 4.29
N ASN A 151 6.06 15.33 3.46
CA ASN A 151 6.95 16.43 3.85
C ASN A 151 6.32 17.38 4.89
N ALA A 152 4.99 17.46 4.92
CA ALA A 152 4.28 18.24 5.94
C ALA A 152 4.22 17.54 7.32
N SER A 153 4.52 16.23 7.40
CA SER A 153 4.40 15.39 8.59
C SER A 153 5.68 14.55 8.80
N LEU A 154 6.86 15.18 8.63
CA LEU A 154 8.14 14.49 8.80
C LEU A 154 8.34 14.08 10.26
N ALA A 155 8.80 12.84 10.46
CA ALA A 155 9.29 12.36 11.73
C ALA A 155 10.66 12.98 12.06
N GLU A 156 11.01 13.01 13.35
CA GLU A 156 12.37 13.38 13.76
C GLU A 156 13.41 12.43 13.14
N GLY A 157 14.42 12.98 12.50
CA GLY A 157 15.46 12.21 11.80
C GLY A 157 15.07 11.69 10.41
N ASP A 158 13.86 12.03 9.90
CA ASP A 158 13.48 11.68 8.52
C ASP A 158 13.91 12.80 7.55
N THR A 159 14.16 12.43 6.29
CA THR A 159 14.55 13.37 5.25
C THR A 159 13.36 13.71 4.36
N PRO A 160 13.21 14.98 3.91
CA PRO A 160 12.16 15.36 2.98
C PRO A 160 12.29 14.62 1.65
N GLU A 161 11.15 14.26 1.08
CA GLU A 161 11.09 13.77 -0.30
C GLU A 161 11.56 14.86 -1.26
N PRO A 162 12.34 14.51 -2.29
CA PRO A 162 12.92 15.50 -3.19
C PRO A 162 11.86 16.22 -4.05
N ALA A 163 12.12 17.49 -4.40
CA ALA A 163 11.23 18.29 -5.23
C ALA A 163 10.91 17.63 -6.58
N ALA A 164 11.86 16.88 -7.15
CA ALA A 164 11.66 16.14 -8.39
C ALA A 164 10.51 15.12 -8.28
N ARG A 165 10.33 14.49 -7.10
CA ARG A 165 9.20 13.59 -6.85
C ARG A 165 7.87 14.35 -6.87
N GLN A 166 7.78 15.49 -6.18
CA GLN A 166 6.56 16.29 -6.16
C GLN A 166 6.17 16.79 -7.56
N ILE A 167 7.17 17.22 -8.36
CA ILE A 167 6.95 17.60 -9.76
C ILE A 167 6.43 16.41 -10.57
N GLY A 168 7.03 15.23 -10.41
CA GLY A 168 6.60 14.00 -11.09
C GLY A 168 5.19 13.58 -10.70
N GLU A 169 4.83 13.70 -9.41
CA GLU A 169 3.47 13.47 -8.92
C GLU A 169 2.47 14.43 -9.57
N GLN A 170 2.77 15.73 -9.63
CA GLN A 170 1.92 16.72 -10.29
C GLN A 170 1.68 16.39 -11.77
N GLN A 171 2.73 15.97 -12.49
CA GLN A 171 2.61 15.56 -13.89
C GLN A 171 1.68 14.35 -14.04
N VAL A 172 1.85 13.32 -13.20
CA VAL A 172 1.00 12.13 -13.24
C VAL A 172 -0.46 12.46 -12.92
N VAL A 173 -0.68 13.30 -11.90
CA VAL A 173 -2.03 13.76 -11.51
C VAL A 173 -2.70 14.54 -12.65
N ALA A 174 -1.94 15.37 -13.37
CA ALA A 174 -2.46 16.10 -14.53
C ALA A 174 -2.87 15.19 -15.69
N GLU A 175 -2.07 14.15 -15.96
CA GLU A 175 -2.20 13.29 -17.14
C GLU A 175 -3.11 12.07 -16.97
N ALA A 176 -3.21 11.49 -15.77
CA ALA A 176 -4.04 10.31 -15.55
C ALA A 176 -5.52 10.57 -15.84
N ASP A 177 -6.19 9.63 -16.49
CA ASP A 177 -7.62 9.74 -16.82
C ASP A 177 -8.49 9.65 -15.56
N ARG A 178 -8.07 8.82 -14.61
CA ARG A 178 -8.68 8.73 -13.28
C ARG A 178 -7.63 8.51 -12.20
N LEU A 179 -7.97 8.96 -11.00
CA LEU A 179 -7.14 8.85 -9.80
C LEU A 179 -7.90 8.04 -8.75
N ILE A 180 -7.21 7.08 -8.13
CA ILE A 180 -7.73 6.31 -7.01
C ILE A 180 -7.09 6.83 -5.73
N THR A 181 -7.90 7.08 -4.72
CA THR A 181 -7.48 7.42 -3.36
C THR A 181 -8.07 6.42 -2.36
N ASN A 182 -7.36 6.21 -1.26
CA ASN A 182 -7.82 5.31 -0.21
C ASN A 182 -8.90 5.92 0.69
N THR A 183 -8.89 7.26 0.80
CA THR A 183 -9.79 8.03 1.68
C THR A 183 -10.27 9.31 1.01
N SER A 184 -11.34 9.91 1.57
CA SER A 184 -11.82 11.23 1.17
C SER A 184 -10.81 12.34 1.45
N ASP A 185 -10.01 12.21 2.51
CA ASP A 185 -8.98 13.17 2.87
C ASP A 185 -7.83 13.16 1.84
N GLU A 186 -7.38 11.97 1.41
CA GLU A 186 -6.42 11.86 0.32
C GLU A 186 -6.96 12.46 -0.99
N ALA A 187 -8.26 12.27 -1.26
CA ALA A 187 -8.92 12.90 -2.41
C ALA A 187 -8.92 14.44 -2.30
N THR A 188 -9.12 14.98 -1.10
CA THR A 188 -9.03 16.42 -0.85
C THR A 188 -7.61 16.93 -1.03
N GLN A 189 -6.61 16.21 -0.52
CA GLN A 189 -5.19 16.52 -0.73
C GLN A 189 -4.80 16.55 -2.22
N LEU A 190 -5.31 15.61 -3.02
CA LEU A 190 -5.08 15.65 -4.48
C LEU A 190 -5.69 16.88 -5.14
N VAL A 191 -6.86 17.33 -4.70
CA VAL A 191 -7.48 18.57 -5.21
C VAL A 191 -6.70 19.79 -4.78
N ASP A 192 -6.45 19.93 -3.48
CA ASP A 192 -5.97 21.19 -2.88
C ASP A 192 -4.46 21.38 -3.12
N ILE A 193 -3.67 20.31 -3.11
CA ILE A 193 -2.21 20.39 -3.22
C ILE A 193 -1.75 20.15 -4.66
N TYR A 194 -2.38 19.20 -5.36
CA TYR A 194 -1.93 18.79 -6.70
C TYR A 194 -2.84 19.29 -7.82
N GLY A 195 -3.92 20.00 -7.52
CA GLY A 195 -4.81 20.62 -8.52
C GLY A 195 -5.66 19.59 -9.30
N ALA A 196 -5.87 18.40 -8.77
CA ALA A 196 -6.67 17.37 -9.42
C ALA A 196 -8.13 17.80 -9.58
N ALA A 197 -8.72 17.55 -10.74
CA ALA A 197 -10.16 17.76 -10.92
C ALA A 197 -10.95 16.72 -10.12
N ARG A 198 -11.81 17.17 -9.19
CA ARG A 198 -12.58 16.27 -8.29
C ARG A 198 -13.34 15.17 -9.05
N GLY A 199 -13.88 15.47 -10.23
CA GLY A 199 -14.61 14.51 -11.06
C GLY A 199 -13.76 13.36 -11.63
N ARG A 200 -12.42 13.43 -11.53
CA ARG A 200 -11.50 12.35 -11.92
C ARG A 200 -11.07 11.47 -10.76
N ILE A 201 -11.47 11.77 -9.53
CA ILE A 201 -11.04 11.06 -8.34
C ILE A 201 -12.13 10.09 -7.89
N ASP A 202 -11.75 8.85 -7.66
CA ASP A 202 -12.57 7.81 -7.03
C ASP A 202 -11.94 7.40 -5.70
N VAL A 203 -12.77 7.38 -4.65
CA VAL A 203 -12.34 6.90 -3.33
C VAL A 203 -12.63 5.41 -3.27
N VAL A 204 -11.58 4.60 -3.17
CA VAL A 204 -11.64 3.14 -3.11
C VAL A 204 -10.74 2.67 -1.99
N ALA A 205 -11.32 2.34 -0.85
CA ALA A 205 -10.56 1.87 0.30
C ALA A 205 -9.88 0.52 -0.02
N PRO A 206 -8.64 0.30 0.43
CA PRO A 206 -8.01 -1.01 0.37
C PRO A 206 -8.65 -1.96 1.37
N GLY A 207 -8.42 -3.25 1.22
CA GLY A 207 -8.98 -4.29 2.05
C GLY A 207 -7.95 -5.12 2.81
N ALA A 208 -8.45 -6.05 3.60
CA ALA A 208 -7.69 -7.15 4.17
C ALA A 208 -8.22 -8.50 3.67
N ASP A 209 -7.41 -9.54 3.76
CA ASP A 209 -7.84 -10.93 3.52
C ASP A 209 -8.63 -11.43 4.72
N LEU A 210 -9.95 -11.19 4.71
CA LEU A 210 -10.85 -11.54 5.81
C LEU A 210 -11.03 -13.08 5.97
N SER A 211 -10.61 -13.86 5.01
CA SER A 211 -10.57 -15.33 5.15
C SER A 211 -9.42 -15.78 6.04
N ARG A 212 -8.32 -15.07 6.00
CA ARG A 212 -7.10 -15.29 6.79
C ARG A 212 -7.13 -14.52 8.11
N TYR A 213 -7.30 -13.19 8.04
CA TYR A 213 -7.38 -12.32 9.21
C TYR A 213 -8.78 -12.40 9.80
N ARG A 214 -8.95 -13.26 10.78
CA ARG A 214 -10.22 -13.51 11.50
C ARG A 214 -9.93 -13.88 12.93
N PRO A 215 -10.88 -13.67 13.86
CA PRO A 215 -10.71 -14.06 15.25
C PRO A 215 -10.31 -15.53 15.40
N GLY A 216 -9.53 -15.83 16.42
CA GLY A 216 -9.05 -17.18 16.73
C GLY A 216 -8.71 -17.33 18.20
N ASP A 217 -8.15 -18.48 18.55
CA ASP A 217 -7.77 -18.77 19.92
C ASP A 217 -6.46 -18.04 20.29
N ARG A 218 -6.57 -17.08 21.22
CA ARG A 218 -5.43 -16.30 21.72
C ARG A 218 -4.41 -17.17 22.45
N GLY A 219 -4.88 -18.14 23.25
CA GLY A 219 -4.00 -19.03 24.01
C GLY A 219 -3.16 -19.91 23.08
N ALA A 220 -3.78 -20.48 22.05
CA ALA A 220 -3.08 -21.25 21.02
C ALA A 220 -2.06 -20.40 20.26
N ALA A 221 -2.43 -19.18 19.88
CA ALA A 221 -1.53 -18.25 19.18
C ALA A 221 -0.32 -17.88 20.06
N ARG A 222 -0.52 -17.62 21.36
CA ARG A 222 0.57 -17.35 22.30
C ARG A 222 1.49 -18.55 22.48
N ALA A 223 0.93 -19.74 22.61
CA ALA A 223 1.72 -20.98 22.72
C ALA A 223 2.57 -21.22 21.48
N GLU A 224 2.02 -21.00 20.27
CA GLU A 224 2.75 -21.10 19.00
C GLU A 224 3.94 -20.12 18.90
N LEU A 225 3.77 -18.91 19.48
CA LEU A 225 4.79 -17.87 19.48
C LEU A 225 5.72 -17.93 20.70
N GLY A 226 5.51 -18.87 21.64
CA GLY A 226 6.31 -19.00 22.85
C GLY A 226 6.12 -17.86 23.86
N LEU A 227 4.92 -17.24 23.90
CA LEU A 227 4.58 -16.11 24.76
C LEU A 227 3.87 -16.56 26.05
N ASP A 228 4.16 -15.89 27.17
CA ASP A 228 3.49 -16.19 28.44
C ASP A 228 1.99 -15.78 28.37
N PRO A 229 1.06 -16.69 28.68
CA PRO A 229 -0.37 -16.39 28.65
C PRO A 229 -0.80 -15.29 29.63
N ARG A 230 0.00 -14.98 30.66
CA ARG A 230 -0.29 -13.96 31.67
C ARG A 230 0.17 -12.56 31.28
N GLU A 231 1.03 -12.43 30.25
CA GLU A 231 1.51 -11.13 29.80
C GLU A 231 0.40 -10.35 29.08
N LEU A 232 0.47 -9.03 29.21
CA LEU A 232 -0.30 -8.06 28.44
C LEU A 232 0.53 -7.60 27.25
N ILE A 233 0.12 -8.01 26.06
CA ILE A 233 0.94 -7.91 24.85
C ILE A 233 0.48 -6.74 24.00
N VAL A 234 1.37 -5.76 23.81
CA VAL A 234 1.21 -4.66 22.84
C VAL A 234 2.14 -4.92 21.65
N THR A 235 1.60 -4.88 20.45
CA THR A 235 2.35 -5.22 19.24
C THR A 235 2.41 -4.05 18.28
N PHE A 236 3.61 -3.76 17.78
CA PHE A 236 3.85 -2.99 16.56
C PHE A 236 4.10 -3.94 15.39
N VAL A 237 3.46 -3.69 14.27
CA VAL A 237 3.72 -4.39 13.01
C VAL A 237 3.99 -3.39 11.92
N GLY A 238 5.12 -3.52 11.21
CA GLY A 238 5.42 -2.64 10.10
C GLY A 238 6.90 -2.53 9.79
N ARG A 239 7.22 -1.77 8.76
CA ARG A 239 8.61 -1.42 8.46
C ARG A 239 9.19 -0.56 9.58
N ILE A 240 10.39 -0.91 10.04
CA ILE A 240 11.11 -0.14 11.06
C ILE A 240 11.73 1.07 10.37
N GLN A 241 11.07 2.21 10.48
CA GLN A 241 11.48 3.50 9.92
C GLN A 241 10.86 4.64 10.73
N PRO A 242 11.48 5.84 10.79
CA PRO A 242 10.98 6.95 11.60
C PRO A 242 9.52 7.29 11.34
N LEU A 243 9.08 7.31 10.08
CA LEU A 243 7.69 7.59 9.70
C LEU A 243 6.65 6.66 10.35
N LYS A 244 7.02 5.42 10.71
CA LYS A 244 6.13 4.44 11.38
C LYS A 244 6.20 4.54 12.90
N ALA A 245 7.16 5.30 13.42
CA ALA A 245 7.30 5.66 14.83
C ALA A 245 7.28 4.51 15.84
N PRO A 246 7.96 3.37 15.62
CA PRO A 246 8.02 2.31 16.62
C PRO A 246 8.70 2.75 17.91
N ASP A 247 9.53 3.79 17.87
CA ASP A 247 10.18 4.42 19.02
C ASP A 247 9.16 5.06 19.97
N VAL A 248 8.08 5.66 19.46
CA VAL A 248 6.98 6.22 20.28
C VAL A 248 6.36 5.11 21.13
N LEU A 249 6.12 3.93 20.56
CA LEU A 249 5.62 2.79 21.33
C LEU A 249 6.61 2.37 22.45
N LEU A 250 7.90 2.27 22.15
CA LEU A 250 8.91 1.88 23.16
C LEU A 250 8.99 2.91 24.29
N ARG A 251 8.96 4.20 23.98
CA ARG A 251 8.95 5.29 24.98
C ARG A 251 7.68 5.25 25.83
N ALA A 252 6.51 5.06 25.20
CA ALA A 252 5.24 4.92 25.92
C ALA A 252 5.22 3.69 26.84
N ALA A 253 5.78 2.57 26.38
CA ALA A 253 5.93 1.36 27.19
C ALA A 253 6.86 1.57 28.39
N ALA A 254 7.93 2.36 28.24
CA ALA A 254 8.82 2.71 29.34
C ALA A 254 8.10 3.56 30.39
N VAL A 255 7.37 4.61 29.97
CA VAL A 255 6.54 5.44 30.86
C VAL A 255 5.49 4.59 31.59
N LEU A 256 4.84 3.68 30.88
CA LEU A 256 3.85 2.79 31.49
C LEU A 256 4.50 1.85 32.51
N HIS A 257 5.66 1.29 32.19
CA HIS A 257 6.40 0.44 33.11
C HIS A 257 6.87 1.18 34.38
N GLU A 258 7.31 2.45 34.25
CA GLU A 258 7.69 3.28 35.39
C GLU A 258 6.49 3.58 36.30
N ARG A 259 5.31 3.87 35.70
CA ARG A 259 4.08 4.18 36.47
C ARG A 259 3.44 2.94 37.09
N GLU A 260 3.54 1.79 36.43
CA GLU A 260 2.95 0.52 36.85
C GLU A 260 3.96 -0.64 36.71
N PRO A 261 4.94 -0.75 37.62
CA PRO A 261 6.01 -1.75 37.53
C PRO A 261 5.52 -3.20 37.53
N ASP A 262 4.40 -3.45 38.22
CA ASP A 262 3.81 -4.78 38.36
C ASP A 262 2.97 -5.22 37.17
N LEU A 263 2.68 -4.31 36.22
CA LEU A 263 1.95 -4.64 35.01
C LEU A 263 2.80 -5.61 34.15
N PRO A 264 2.28 -6.82 33.83
CA PRO A 264 3.05 -7.82 33.09
C PRO A 264 3.10 -7.46 31.59
N LEU A 265 3.64 -6.25 31.28
CA LEU A 265 3.71 -5.71 29.93
C LEU A 265 4.77 -6.43 29.10
N ARG A 266 4.41 -6.83 27.88
CA ARG A 266 5.29 -7.30 26.81
C ARG A 266 5.06 -6.46 25.56
N VAL A 267 6.11 -5.97 24.93
CA VAL A 267 6.06 -5.29 23.62
C VAL A 267 6.62 -6.21 22.57
N LEU A 268 5.87 -6.44 21.50
CA LEU A 268 6.35 -7.11 20.29
C LEU A 268 6.58 -6.07 19.20
N VAL A 269 7.78 -6.04 18.63
CA VAL A 269 8.12 -5.23 17.45
C VAL A 269 8.35 -6.20 16.30
N VAL A 270 7.45 -6.18 15.31
CA VAL A 270 7.45 -7.14 14.20
C VAL A 270 7.70 -6.41 12.89
N GLY A 271 8.84 -6.68 12.25
CA GLY A 271 9.21 -6.06 10.99
C GLY A 271 10.70 -5.99 10.78
N GLY A 272 11.12 -5.35 9.70
CA GLY A 272 12.52 -5.14 9.36
C GLY A 272 12.83 -3.67 9.10
N PRO A 273 14.13 -3.27 9.16
CA PRO A 273 14.56 -1.92 8.85
C PRO A 273 14.28 -1.57 7.39
N SER A 274 13.94 -0.31 7.13
CA SER A 274 13.58 0.21 5.81
C SER A 274 13.84 1.70 5.70
N GLY A 275 14.11 2.19 4.49
CA GLY A 275 14.41 3.61 4.26
C GLY A 275 15.55 4.08 5.15
N THR A 276 15.41 5.23 5.79
CA THR A 276 16.40 5.79 6.74
C THR A 276 16.65 4.89 7.96
N GLY A 277 15.77 3.93 8.26
CA GLY A 277 16.01 2.91 9.28
C GLY A 277 17.11 1.91 8.94
N LEU A 278 17.51 1.79 7.67
CA LEU A 278 18.64 0.95 7.24
C LEU A 278 19.98 1.48 7.71
N ASP A 279 20.11 2.79 7.93
CA ASP A 279 21.36 3.43 8.37
C ASP A 279 21.71 3.03 9.82
N ARG A 280 20.68 2.72 10.64
CA ARG A 280 20.84 2.30 12.03
C ARG A 280 19.86 1.15 12.37
N PRO A 281 20.10 -0.07 11.86
CA PRO A 281 19.15 -1.18 12.01
C PRO A 281 18.89 -1.59 13.47
N ASP A 282 19.86 -1.34 14.36
CA ASP A 282 19.79 -1.71 15.79
C ASP A 282 19.27 -0.57 16.68
N SER A 283 18.89 0.58 16.11
CA SER A 283 18.50 1.78 16.87
C SER A 283 17.38 1.56 17.88
N LEU A 284 16.38 0.69 17.56
CA LEU A 284 15.30 0.35 18.49
C LEU A 284 15.76 -0.57 19.62
N ILE A 285 16.73 -1.45 19.38
CA ILE A 285 17.35 -2.31 20.41
C ILE A 285 18.14 -1.42 21.38
N GLU A 286 18.93 -0.50 20.86
CA GLU A 286 19.66 0.50 21.64
C GLU A 286 18.70 1.37 22.46
N LEU A 287 17.59 1.81 21.85
CA LEU A 287 16.56 2.60 22.55
C LEU A 287 15.92 1.81 23.69
N ALA A 288 15.54 0.55 23.47
CA ALA A 288 14.96 -0.29 24.51
C ALA A 288 15.92 -0.49 25.69
N ALA A 289 17.24 -0.61 25.39
CA ALA A 289 18.27 -0.69 26.43
C ALA A 289 18.41 0.62 27.20
N ALA A 290 18.47 1.76 26.51
CA ALA A 290 18.56 3.09 27.12
C ALA A 290 17.34 3.42 28.00
N LEU A 291 16.15 2.92 27.62
CA LEU A 291 14.91 3.07 28.38
C LEU A 291 14.77 2.02 29.53
N GLY A 292 15.69 1.08 29.68
CA GLY A 292 15.65 0.06 30.72
C GLY A 292 14.55 -1.01 30.55
N ILE A 293 13.98 -1.15 29.36
CA ILE A 293 12.85 -2.07 29.06
C ILE A 293 13.23 -3.26 28.16
N SER A 294 14.52 -3.51 27.91
CA SER A 294 14.96 -4.61 27.02
C SER A 294 14.34 -5.96 27.37
N ALA A 295 14.22 -6.28 28.66
CA ALA A 295 13.61 -7.55 29.11
C ALA A 295 12.12 -7.67 28.77
N ARG A 296 11.45 -6.56 28.42
CA ARG A 296 10.02 -6.49 28.10
C ARG A 296 9.75 -6.36 26.60
N VAL A 297 10.78 -6.22 25.77
CA VAL A 297 10.64 -6.05 24.32
C VAL A 297 11.14 -7.30 23.60
N THR A 298 10.37 -7.77 22.64
CA THR A 298 10.75 -8.87 21.75
C THR A 298 10.70 -8.37 20.32
N PHE A 299 11.83 -8.46 19.61
CA PHE A 299 11.94 -8.12 18.19
C PHE A 299 11.77 -9.38 17.35
N LEU A 300 10.83 -9.35 16.41
CA LEU A 300 10.58 -10.41 15.45
C LEU A 300 10.83 -9.89 14.03
N PRO A 301 11.47 -10.69 13.18
CA PRO A 301 11.63 -10.32 11.77
C PRO A 301 10.26 -10.21 11.08
N PRO A 302 10.21 -9.67 9.83
CA PRO A 302 9.00 -9.69 9.02
C PRO A 302 8.39 -11.09 8.97
N GLN A 303 7.09 -11.19 9.22
CA GLN A 303 6.38 -12.46 9.28
C GLN A 303 5.57 -12.70 8.01
N PRO A 304 5.51 -13.92 7.50
CA PRO A 304 4.59 -14.29 6.43
C PRO A 304 3.13 -14.15 6.93
N PRO A 305 2.16 -13.93 6.03
CA PRO A 305 0.77 -13.64 6.41
C PRO A 305 0.14 -14.67 7.35
N ASP A 306 0.43 -15.97 7.17
CA ASP A 306 -0.12 -17.03 8.01
C ASP A 306 0.43 -17.01 9.45
N ARG A 307 1.65 -16.52 9.64
CA ARG A 307 2.22 -16.32 10.97
C ARG A 307 1.84 -14.96 11.56
N LEU A 308 1.68 -13.94 10.69
CA LEU A 308 1.28 -12.61 11.10
C LEU A 308 -0.12 -12.60 11.76
N VAL A 309 -1.06 -13.41 11.25
CA VAL A 309 -2.38 -13.54 11.88
C VAL A 309 -2.29 -14.09 13.31
N GLN A 310 -1.32 -14.97 13.60
CA GLN A 310 -1.10 -15.45 14.98
C GLN A 310 -0.52 -14.36 15.87
N VAL A 311 0.34 -13.48 15.32
CA VAL A 311 0.84 -12.31 16.06
C VAL A 311 -0.32 -11.40 16.46
N TYR A 312 -1.23 -11.09 15.54
CA TYR A 312 -2.42 -10.28 15.88
C TYR A 312 -3.30 -10.97 16.94
N ARG A 313 -3.59 -12.25 16.78
CA ARG A 313 -4.42 -13.02 17.75
C ARG A 313 -3.78 -13.10 19.13
N ALA A 314 -2.45 -13.21 19.22
CA ALA A 314 -1.71 -13.26 20.46
C ALA A 314 -1.72 -11.93 21.21
N SER A 315 -1.91 -10.82 20.52
CA SER A 315 -1.84 -9.46 21.05
C SER A 315 -3.10 -9.08 21.84
N ASP A 316 -2.93 -8.25 22.87
CA ASP A 316 -4.03 -7.57 23.56
C ASP A 316 -4.41 -6.29 22.86
N VAL A 317 -3.40 -5.57 22.30
CA VAL A 317 -3.52 -4.31 21.58
C VAL A 317 -2.48 -4.27 20.46
N VAL A 318 -2.86 -3.74 19.30
CA VAL A 318 -1.91 -3.37 18.25
C VAL A 318 -1.74 -1.86 18.24
N ALA A 319 -0.49 -1.38 18.26
CA ALA A 319 -0.15 0.04 18.21
C ALA A 319 0.28 0.45 16.81
N VAL A 320 -0.30 1.54 16.27
CA VAL A 320 0.03 2.10 14.96
C VAL A 320 0.36 3.59 15.13
N PRO A 321 1.57 3.93 15.63
CA PRO A 321 1.94 5.30 15.99
C PRO A 321 2.47 6.14 14.82
N SER A 322 2.15 5.79 13.59
CA SER A 322 2.68 6.42 12.37
C SER A 322 2.49 7.93 12.34
N TYR A 323 3.50 8.69 11.88
CA TYR A 323 3.38 10.13 11.61
C TYR A 323 2.53 10.40 10.36
N SER A 324 2.54 9.47 9.41
CA SER A 324 1.72 9.56 8.21
C SER A 324 1.30 8.15 7.77
N GLU A 325 0.02 7.99 7.45
CA GLU A 325 -0.55 6.72 6.99
C GLU A 325 -1.65 7.01 5.97
N SER A 326 -1.53 6.46 4.77
CA SER A 326 -2.55 6.67 3.73
C SER A 326 -3.84 5.89 4.01
N PHE A 327 -3.76 4.75 4.72
CA PHE A 327 -4.95 4.00 5.13
C PHE A 327 -4.76 3.26 6.45
N GLY A 328 -3.75 2.37 6.57
CA GLY A 328 -3.50 1.57 7.77
C GLY A 328 -3.97 0.12 7.64
N LEU A 329 -3.46 -0.62 6.65
CA LEU A 329 -3.77 -2.05 6.47
C LEU A 329 -3.53 -2.86 7.74
N VAL A 330 -2.44 -2.57 8.47
CA VAL A 330 -2.12 -3.23 9.76
C VAL A 330 -3.26 -3.06 10.77
N ALA A 331 -3.87 -1.87 10.83
CA ALA A 331 -4.99 -1.62 11.72
C ALA A 331 -6.22 -2.46 11.34
N ILE A 332 -6.51 -2.60 10.04
CA ILE A 332 -7.63 -3.44 9.57
C ILE A 332 -7.34 -4.92 9.79
N GLU A 333 -6.13 -5.41 9.51
CA GLU A 333 -5.73 -6.80 9.72
C GLU A 333 -5.82 -7.19 11.21
N ALA A 334 -5.35 -6.32 12.11
CA ALA A 334 -5.45 -6.51 13.56
C ALA A 334 -6.92 -6.59 14.01
N GLN A 335 -7.74 -5.63 13.57
CA GLN A 335 -9.17 -5.60 13.90
C GLN A 335 -9.92 -6.79 13.32
N ALA A 336 -9.65 -7.19 12.09
CA ALA A 336 -10.20 -8.40 11.47
C ALA A 336 -9.85 -9.66 12.30
N SER A 337 -8.65 -9.69 12.89
CA SER A 337 -8.19 -10.78 13.76
C SER A 337 -8.78 -10.74 15.18
N GLY A 338 -9.61 -9.73 15.50
CA GLY A 338 -10.25 -9.57 16.81
C GLY A 338 -9.38 -8.80 17.82
N THR A 339 -8.40 -8.04 17.38
CA THR A 339 -7.50 -7.29 18.26
C THR A 339 -7.76 -5.78 18.12
N PRO A 340 -8.08 -5.07 19.21
CA PRO A 340 -8.29 -3.63 19.20
C PRO A 340 -6.97 -2.89 18.92
N VAL A 341 -7.10 -1.68 18.35
CA VAL A 341 -5.97 -0.88 17.88
C VAL A 341 -5.88 0.43 18.66
N VAL A 342 -4.66 0.83 19.04
CA VAL A 342 -4.33 2.21 19.40
C VAL A 342 -3.54 2.82 18.26
N ALA A 343 -4.08 3.84 17.62
CA ALA A 343 -3.49 4.45 16.43
C ALA A 343 -3.32 5.95 16.57
N ALA A 344 -2.34 6.52 15.89
CA ALA A 344 -2.25 7.97 15.73
C ALA A 344 -3.47 8.49 14.94
N ASP A 345 -3.99 9.65 15.32
CA ASP A 345 -5.09 10.31 14.59
C ASP A 345 -4.54 11.07 13.37
N VAL A 346 -4.07 10.30 12.37
CA VAL A 346 -3.45 10.84 11.16
C VAL A 346 -3.92 10.11 9.91
N GLY A 347 -4.12 10.85 8.84
CA GLY A 347 -4.44 10.32 7.51
C GLY A 347 -5.60 9.31 7.53
N GLY A 348 -5.39 8.14 6.92
CA GLY A 348 -6.41 7.10 6.80
C GLY A 348 -6.69 6.31 8.09
N LEU A 349 -5.89 6.50 9.16
CA LEU A 349 -6.12 5.77 10.41
C LEU A 349 -7.44 6.12 11.09
N GLY A 350 -7.93 7.38 10.94
CA GLY A 350 -9.24 7.77 11.41
C GLY A 350 -10.42 7.07 10.70
N VAL A 351 -10.18 6.54 9.49
CA VAL A 351 -11.13 5.69 8.76
C VAL A 351 -10.96 4.23 9.16
N ALA A 352 -9.72 3.76 9.26
CA ALA A 352 -9.40 2.39 9.60
C ALA A 352 -9.77 2.01 11.05
N VAL A 353 -9.77 2.97 11.98
CA VAL A 353 -10.08 2.74 13.42
C VAL A 353 -11.22 3.64 13.84
N ARG A 354 -12.32 3.05 14.33
CA ARG A 354 -13.41 3.83 14.95
C ARG A 354 -13.04 4.14 16.39
N GLY A 355 -12.59 5.38 16.63
CA GLY A 355 -12.17 5.85 17.96
C GLY A 355 -13.25 5.65 19.02
N GLY A 356 -12.90 4.99 20.14
CA GLY A 356 -13.82 4.65 21.24
C GLY A 356 -14.69 3.40 20.99
N ASP A 357 -14.74 2.88 19.76
CA ASP A 357 -15.57 1.73 19.39
C ASP A 357 -14.73 0.48 19.08
N THR A 358 -13.79 0.55 18.14
CA THR A 358 -12.95 -0.59 17.76
C THR A 358 -11.49 -0.42 18.19
N GLY A 359 -11.14 0.74 18.72
CA GLY A 359 -9.82 1.11 19.18
C GLY A 359 -9.80 2.53 19.75
N LEU A 360 -8.61 3.08 19.94
CA LEU A 360 -8.40 4.46 20.37
C LEU A 360 -7.58 5.21 19.33
N LEU A 361 -7.90 6.50 19.15
CA LEU A 361 -7.10 7.43 18.35
C LEU A 361 -6.38 8.40 19.29
N VAL A 362 -5.08 8.58 19.08
CA VAL A 362 -4.21 9.44 19.88
C VAL A 362 -3.80 10.64 19.02
N ALA A 363 -4.13 11.84 19.46
CA ALA A 363 -3.73 13.07 18.80
C ALA A 363 -2.24 13.35 19.08
N GLY A 364 -1.41 13.36 18.03
CA GLY A 364 0.02 13.58 18.18
C GLY A 364 0.80 12.36 18.67
N HIS A 365 2.04 12.62 19.13
CA HIS A 365 3.01 11.56 19.47
C HIS A 365 3.63 11.77 20.86
N ASP A 366 2.93 12.51 21.75
CA ASP A 366 3.36 12.64 23.14
C ASP A 366 3.39 11.26 23.81
N THR A 367 4.49 10.97 24.48
CA THR A 367 4.75 9.66 25.06
C THR A 367 3.79 9.34 26.22
N GLY A 368 3.38 10.38 26.98
CA GLY A 368 2.43 10.24 28.08
C GLY A 368 1.03 9.91 27.57
N ASP A 369 0.57 10.60 26.53
CA ASP A 369 -0.75 10.36 25.91
C ASP A 369 -0.84 8.93 25.35
N TRP A 370 0.24 8.46 24.71
CA TRP A 370 0.33 7.08 24.21
C TRP A 370 0.33 6.06 25.37
N ALA A 371 1.07 6.34 26.45
CA ALA A 371 1.06 5.48 27.63
C ALA A 371 -0.34 5.38 28.26
N ASP A 372 -1.05 6.50 28.37
CA ASP A 372 -2.41 6.56 28.92
C ASP A 372 -3.44 5.83 28.03
N ALA A 373 -3.33 5.98 26.70
CA ALA A 373 -4.17 5.26 25.76
C ALA A 373 -3.95 3.73 25.84
N LEU A 374 -2.69 3.28 25.87
CA LEU A 374 -2.35 1.87 26.03
C LEU A 374 -2.84 1.34 27.39
N ARG A 375 -2.57 2.08 28.47
CA ARG A 375 -3.03 1.74 29.81
C ARG A 375 -4.54 1.51 29.85
N THR A 376 -5.31 2.43 29.25
CA THR A 376 -6.78 2.37 29.22
C THR A 376 -7.30 1.03 28.73
N LEU A 377 -6.63 0.40 27.75
CA LEU A 377 -7.03 -0.91 27.22
C LEU A 377 -6.39 -2.07 27.99
N LEU A 378 -5.19 -1.90 28.54
CA LEU A 378 -4.48 -2.99 29.21
C LEU A 378 -5.06 -3.30 30.58
N VAL A 379 -5.47 -2.27 31.34
CA VAL A 379 -5.99 -2.46 32.71
C VAL A 379 -7.50 -2.69 32.78
N ASP A 380 -8.23 -2.46 31.68
CA ASP A 380 -9.68 -2.68 31.58
C ASP A 380 -9.98 -3.84 30.60
N PRO A 381 -10.02 -5.09 31.08
CA PRO A 381 -10.27 -6.25 30.24
C PRO A 381 -11.68 -6.25 29.61
N ASP A 382 -12.68 -5.67 30.28
CA ASP A 382 -14.05 -5.64 29.78
C ASP A 382 -14.17 -4.68 28.58
N ARG A 383 -13.59 -3.49 28.69
CA ARG A 383 -13.50 -2.52 27.60
C ARG A 383 -12.74 -3.09 26.42
N ARG A 384 -11.58 -3.69 26.67
CA ARG A 384 -10.76 -4.34 25.64
C ARG A 384 -11.53 -5.46 24.94
N ALA A 385 -12.20 -6.33 25.70
CA ALA A 385 -13.02 -7.41 25.15
C ALA A 385 -14.22 -6.89 24.35
N ALA A 386 -14.84 -5.78 24.78
CA ALA A 386 -15.92 -5.15 24.03
C ALA A 386 -15.45 -4.61 22.69
N MET A 387 -14.30 -3.93 22.63
CA MET A 387 -13.69 -3.45 21.40
C MET A 387 -13.27 -4.62 20.49
N ALA A 388 -12.65 -5.67 21.06
CA ALA A 388 -12.24 -6.88 20.35
C ALA A 388 -13.41 -7.58 19.62
N ARG A 389 -14.62 -7.54 20.19
CA ARG A 389 -15.82 -8.08 19.52
C ARG A 389 -16.33 -7.21 18.38
N ARG A 390 -16.20 -5.88 18.48
CA ARG A 390 -16.67 -4.94 17.45
C ARG A 390 -15.68 -4.75 16.32
N ALA A 391 -14.40 -4.91 16.59
CA ALA A 391 -13.31 -4.72 15.65
C ALA A 391 -13.48 -5.55 14.33
N PRO A 392 -13.76 -6.87 14.37
CA PRO A 392 -13.99 -7.66 13.15
C PRO A 392 -15.22 -7.22 12.35
N VAL A 393 -16.25 -6.72 13.04
CA VAL A 393 -17.47 -6.22 12.36
C VAL A 393 -17.16 -4.98 11.53
N HIS A 394 -16.38 -4.05 12.08
CA HIS A 394 -15.90 -2.89 11.35
C HIS A 394 -14.94 -3.27 10.21
N ALA A 395 -13.99 -4.17 10.49
CA ALA A 395 -13.03 -4.62 9.47
C ALA A 395 -13.70 -5.32 8.28
N ALA A 396 -14.91 -5.89 8.46
CA ALA A 396 -15.66 -6.53 7.39
C ALA A 396 -16.06 -5.57 6.25
N ASP A 397 -16.13 -4.26 6.53
CA ASP A 397 -16.39 -3.24 5.51
C ASP A 397 -15.19 -3.05 4.55
N PHE A 398 -14.01 -3.57 4.91
CA PHE A 398 -12.75 -3.40 4.18
C PHE A 398 -12.25 -4.76 3.66
N SER A 399 -12.87 -5.27 2.62
CA SER A 399 -12.43 -6.49 1.93
C SER A 399 -11.80 -6.18 0.59
N TRP A 400 -10.90 -7.05 0.13
CA TRP A 400 -10.32 -6.94 -1.21
C TRP A 400 -11.37 -7.09 -2.31
N GLU A 401 -12.48 -7.78 -2.02
CA GLU A 401 -13.64 -7.89 -2.89
C GLU A 401 -14.28 -6.52 -3.15
N HIS A 402 -14.54 -5.74 -2.09
CA HIS A 402 -15.06 -4.37 -2.20
C HIS A 402 -14.07 -3.44 -2.92
N THR A 403 -12.77 -3.58 -2.62
CA THR A 403 -11.73 -2.84 -3.34
C THR A 403 -11.79 -3.10 -4.83
N ALA A 404 -11.87 -4.37 -5.24
CA ALA A 404 -11.93 -4.73 -6.65
C ALA A 404 -13.20 -4.22 -7.35
N ASP A 405 -14.35 -4.24 -6.68
CA ASP A 405 -15.60 -3.69 -7.22
C ASP A 405 -15.48 -2.18 -7.46
N GLY A 406 -14.92 -1.44 -6.49
CA GLY A 406 -14.64 -0.02 -6.64
C GLY A 406 -13.63 0.30 -7.75
N LEU A 407 -12.58 -0.53 -7.89
CA LEU A 407 -11.62 -0.42 -8.99
C LEU A 407 -12.29 -0.66 -10.36
N LEU A 408 -13.13 -1.68 -10.48
CA LEU A 408 -13.86 -1.96 -11.71
C LEU A 408 -14.77 -0.81 -12.13
N ASP A 409 -15.48 -0.22 -11.18
CA ASP A 409 -16.30 0.97 -11.44
C ASP A 409 -15.45 2.15 -11.96
N SER A 410 -14.27 2.37 -11.38
CA SER A 410 -13.34 3.38 -11.84
C SER A 410 -12.81 3.07 -13.25
N TYR A 411 -12.45 1.81 -13.51
CA TYR A 411 -11.96 1.37 -14.82
C TYR A 411 -13.01 1.55 -15.91
N HIS A 412 -14.26 1.20 -15.64
CA HIS A 412 -15.37 1.45 -16.58
C HIS A 412 -15.54 2.94 -16.87
N ARG A 413 -15.45 3.80 -15.83
CA ARG A 413 -15.49 5.25 -16.00
C ARG A 413 -14.30 5.78 -16.81
N ALA A 414 -13.09 5.25 -16.58
CA ALA A 414 -11.89 5.61 -17.33
C ALA A 414 -12.05 5.28 -18.82
N VAL A 415 -12.44 4.05 -19.15
CA VAL A 415 -12.65 3.60 -20.52
C VAL A 415 -13.74 4.41 -21.22
N ALA A 416 -14.86 4.67 -20.54
CA ALA A 416 -15.96 5.46 -21.09
C ALA A 416 -15.56 6.92 -21.33
N GLY A 417 -14.80 7.54 -20.40
CA GLY A 417 -14.31 8.92 -20.50
C GLY A 417 -13.28 9.07 -21.61
N TYR A 418 -12.31 8.16 -21.65
CA TYR A 418 -11.23 8.16 -22.66
C TYR A 418 -11.76 8.10 -24.08
N ARG A 419 -12.79 7.30 -24.36
CA ARG A 419 -13.42 7.17 -25.69
C ARG A 419 -14.18 8.41 -26.14
N ARG A 420 -14.65 9.24 -25.22
CA ARG A 420 -15.37 10.48 -25.49
C ARG A 420 -14.44 11.69 -25.67
N SER A 421 -13.14 11.52 -25.38
CA SER A 421 -12.20 12.63 -25.45
C SER A 421 -11.99 13.09 -26.89
N PRO A 422 -12.15 14.40 -27.20
CA PRO A 422 -11.91 14.96 -28.52
C PRO A 422 -10.48 14.76 -29.05
N ASP A 423 -9.50 14.70 -28.16
CA ASP A 423 -8.09 14.47 -28.48
C ASP A 423 -7.83 13.11 -29.11
N LEU A 424 -8.60 12.07 -28.74
CA LEU A 424 -8.51 10.74 -29.36
C LEU A 424 -8.96 10.74 -30.81
N ALA A 425 -10.00 11.50 -31.17
CA ALA A 425 -10.44 11.66 -32.55
C ALA A 425 -9.36 12.30 -33.38
N ALA A 426 -8.65 13.32 -32.84
CA ALA A 426 -7.54 14.00 -33.47
C ALA A 426 -6.28 13.12 -33.61
N ARG A 427 -6.00 12.25 -32.64
CA ARG A 427 -4.85 11.31 -32.68
C ARG A 427 -5.08 10.14 -33.64
N ARG A 428 -6.30 9.57 -33.68
CA ARG A 428 -6.69 8.52 -34.66
C ARG A 428 -6.64 9.06 -36.10
N GLY A 429 -7.04 10.30 -36.32
CA GLY A 429 -6.92 10.97 -37.66
C GLY A 429 -5.49 11.12 -38.11
N ARG A 430 -4.54 11.40 -37.19
CA ARG A 430 -3.11 11.52 -37.52
C ARG A 430 -2.43 10.18 -37.80
N GLY A 431 -2.84 9.10 -37.11
CA GLY A 431 -2.33 7.74 -37.33
C GLY A 431 -2.74 7.16 -38.70
N MET A 432 -3.97 7.36 -39.12
CA MET A 432 -4.46 6.92 -40.45
C MET A 432 -3.77 7.61 -41.62
N TRP A 433 -3.26 8.83 -41.44
CA TRP A 433 -2.54 9.56 -42.49
C TRP A 433 -1.15 8.98 -42.78
N LYS A 434 -0.47 8.40 -41.79
CA LYS A 434 0.84 7.76 -41.98
C LYS A 434 0.77 6.39 -42.69
N MET A 435 -0.27 5.60 -42.50
CA MET A 435 -0.41 4.31 -43.20
C MET A 435 -0.76 4.44 -44.68
N ARG A 436 -1.46 5.51 -45.11
CA ARG A 436 -1.78 5.70 -46.52
C ARG A 436 -0.58 6.11 -47.40
N ARG A 437 0.53 6.56 -46.83
CA ARG A 437 1.74 6.96 -47.62
C ARG A 437 2.75 5.84 -47.84
N LEU A 438 2.61 4.69 -47.21
CA LEU A 438 3.52 3.55 -47.39
C LEU A 438 3.01 2.48 -48.37
N GLY A 439 1.80 2.62 -48.89
CA GLY A 439 1.19 1.69 -49.85
C GLY A 439 1.35 2.06 -51.34
N GLY A 440 2.25 2.95 -51.70
CA GLY A 440 2.40 3.45 -53.10
C GLY A 440 3.82 3.39 -53.62
N VAL A 441 4.44 2.20 -53.61
CA VAL A 441 5.56 1.90 -54.54
C VAL A 441 5.18 0.63 -55.28
N ARG A 442 4.63 0.78 -56.45
CA ARG A 442 4.62 -0.27 -57.48
C ARG A 442 5.81 0.00 -58.41
N ALA A 443 6.55 -1.10 -58.59
CA ALA A 443 7.48 -1.44 -59.70
C ALA A 443 7.98 -0.37 -60.61
#